data_bc8793f2fd6d2927aac500d9b0d2c033
#
_entry.id   bc8793f2fd6d2927aac500d9b0d2c033
#
_cell.length_a   1.000
_cell.length_b   1.000
_cell.length_c   1.000
_cell.angle_alpha   90.00
_cell.angle_beta   90.00
_cell.angle_gamma   90.00
#
_symmetry.space_group_name_H-M   'P 1'
#
loop_
_entity.id
_entity.type
_entity.pdbx_description
1 polymer ?
#
loop_
_entity_poly.entity_id
_entity_poly.type
_entity_poly.pdbx_seq_one_letter_code
_entity_poly.pdbx_strand_id
1 'polypeptide(L)'
;MARKAFKVRRGLYKKGLVEDHHVIPRQHATHPTVKRFGYDMNASSNLVMLPTDKGKEILRLREGRLIHGGKHARYNRYVGNILNVITTEEELCAFTDFLKVGCRYRPQDIPWH
;
A
#
# COMPACT_ATOMS: atom_id res chain seq x y z
N MET A 1 15.14 -19.11 -4.63
CA MET A 1 14.76 -17.68 -4.85
C MET A 1 13.60 -17.27 -3.98
N ALA A 2 12.41 -17.85 -4.18
CA ALA A 2 11.23 -17.51 -3.38
C ALA A 2 11.41 -17.77 -1.88
N ARG A 3 12.07 -18.84 -1.49
CA ARG A 3 12.33 -19.17 -0.08
C ARG A 3 13.24 -18.15 0.62
N LYS A 4 14.25 -17.65 -0.08
CA LYS A 4 15.17 -16.65 0.48
C LYS A 4 14.44 -15.32 0.69
N ALA A 5 13.68 -14.87 -0.30
CA ALA A 5 12.89 -13.66 -0.20
C ALA A 5 11.85 -13.74 0.93
N PHE A 6 11.20 -14.91 1.07
CA PHE A 6 10.22 -15.14 2.12
C PHE A 6 10.87 -15.08 3.52
N LYS A 7 12.02 -15.72 3.70
CA LYS A 7 12.73 -15.71 4.99
C LYS A 7 13.18 -14.30 5.37
N VAL A 8 13.71 -13.55 4.43
CA VAL A 8 14.15 -12.17 4.66
C VAL A 8 12.94 -11.31 5.05
N ARG A 9 11.85 -11.41 4.30
CA ARG A 9 10.62 -10.68 4.57
C ARG A 9 10.07 -10.98 5.95
N ARG A 10 10.00 -12.27 6.31
CA ARG A 10 9.51 -12.70 7.62
C ARG A 10 10.38 -12.18 8.77
N GLY A 11 11.70 -12.15 8.59
CA GLY A 11 12.61 -11.56 9.56
C GLY A 11 12.36 -10.08 9.76
N LEU A 12 12.10 -9.35 8.68
CA LEU A 12 11.79 -7.92 8.73
C LEU A 12 10.50 -7.66 9.51
N TYR A 13 9.46 -8.46 9.28
CA TYR A 13 8.19 -8.34 10.02
C TYR A 13 8.36 -8.62 11.51
N LYS A 14 9.05 -9.69 11.85
CA LYS A 14 9.26 -10.09 13.25
C LYS A 14 10.00 -9.02 14.03
N LYS A 15 10.92 -8.31 13.41
CA LYS A 15 11.70 -7.25 14.04
C LYS A 15 10.97 -5.91 14.07
N GLY A 16 9.79 -5.84 13.49
CA GLY A 16 9.02 -4.59 13.42
C GLY A 16 9.61 -3.56 12.47
N LEU A 17 10.41 -3.99 11.49
CA LEU A 17 11.08 -3.10 10.55
C LEU A 17 10.19 -2.72 9.37
N VAL A 18 9.23 -3.56 9.04
CA VAL A 18 8.28 -3.33 7.96
C VAL A 18 6.89 -3.77 8.35
N GLU A 19 5.89 -3.21 7.68
CA GLU A 19 4.48 -3.59 7.82
C GLU A 19 3.82 -3.61 6.45
N ASP A 20 2.75 -4.39 6.32
CA ASP A 20 1.94 -4.39 5.11
C ASP A 20 1.02 -3.18 5.09
N HIS A 21 1.06 -2.45 3.97
CA HIS A 21 0.15 -1.36 3.71
C HIS A 21 -0.89 -1.81 2.67
N HIS A 22 -2.17 -1.65 2.99
CA HIS A 22 -3.25 -1.87 2.04
C HIS A 22 -3.33 -0.64 1.13
N VAL A 23 -3.01 -0.80 -0.17
CA VAL A 23 -3.02 0.36 -1.09
C VAL A 23 -4.42 0.91 -1.26
N ILE A 24 -5.45 0.04 -1.29
CA ILE A 24 -6.82 0.47 -1.05
C ILE A 24 -7.07 0.23 0.44
N PRO A 25 -7.24 1.30 1.24
CA PRO A 25 -7.38 1.16 2.69
C PRO A 25 -8.60 0.31 3.09
N ARG A 26 -8.47 -0.38 4.20
CA ARG A 26 -9.54 -1.25 4.74
C ARG A 26 -10.86 -0.52 4.93
N GLN A 27 -10.83 0.77 5.24
CA GLN A 27 -12.05 1.55 5.40
C GLN A 27 -12.92 1.59 4.14
N HIS A 28 -12.31 1.31 2.95
CA HIS A 28 -13.01 1.26 1.68
C HIS A 28 -13.47 -0.15 1.29
N ALA A 29 -13.35 -1.14 2.17
CA ALA A 29 -13.77 -2.52 1.90
C ALA A 29 -15.25 -2.61 1.50
N THR A 30 -16.08 -1.67 2.00
CA THR A 30 -17.51 -1.63 1.69
C THR A 30 -17.85 -0.64 0.56
N HIS A 31 -16.85 -0.01 -0.06
CA HIS A 31 -17.08 0.90 -1.18
C HIS A 31 -17.76 0.14 -2.33
N PRO A 32 -18.78 0.75 -2.99
CA PRO A 32 -19.49 0.08 -4.09
C PRO A 32 -18.59 -0.48 -5.18
N THR A 33 -17.54 0.25 -5.57
CA THR A 33 -16.58 -0.21 -6.60
C THR A 33 -15.83 -1.45 -6.15
N VAL A 34 -15.38 -1.50 -4.89
CA VAL A 34 -14.68 -2.64 -4.33
C VAL A 34 -15.59 -3.88 -4.31
N LYS A 35 -16.84 -3.70 -3.86
CA LYS A 35 -17.83 -4.78 -3.83
C LYS A 35 -18.23 -5.25 -5.22
N ARG A 36 -18.42 -4.31 -6.13
CA ARG A 36 -18.87 -4.59 -7.49
C ARG A 36 -17.94 -5.56 -8.22
N PHE A 37 -16.64 -5.41 -8.06
CA PHE A 37 -15.66 -6.25 -8.74
C PHE A 37 -15.14 -7.39 -7.88
N GLY A 38 -15.69 -7.59 -6.69
CA GLY A 38 -15.23 -8.65 -5.77
C GLY A 38 -13.76 -8.51 -5.41
N TYR A 39 -13.29 -7.27 -5.23
CA TYR A 39 -11.88 -7.00 -5.01
C TYR A 39 -11.43 -7.53 -3.65
N ASP A 40 -10.38 -8.38 -3.66
CA ASP A 40 -9.83 -8.96 -2.42
C ASP A 40 -8.85 -7.97 -1.76
N MET A 41 -9.29 -7.37 -0.66
CA MET A 41 -8.51 -6.39 0.09
C MET A 41 -7.20 -6.96 0.65
N ASN A 42 -7.14 -8.27 0.87
CA ASN A 42 -5.97 -8.94 1.45
C ASN A 42 -5.11 -9.66 0.40
N ALA A 43 -5.44 -9.53 -0.88
CA ALA A 43 -4.61 -10.09 -1.94
C ALA A 43 -3.27 -9.36 -2.02
N SER A 44 -2.23 -10.07 -2.46
CA SER A 44 -0.90 -9.47 -2.66
C SER A 44 -0.93 -8.27 -3.59
N SER A 45 -1.88 -8.23 -4.53
CA SER A 45 -2.07 -7.09 -5.43
C SER A 45 -2.47 -5.81 -4.70
N ASN A 46 -3.05 -5.92 -3.50
CA ASN A 46 -3.45 -4.79 -2.67
C ASN A 46 -2.46 -4.49 -1.55
N LEU A 47 -1.38 -5.22 -1.45
CA LEU A 47 -0.44 -5.08 -0.34
C LEU A 47 0.92 -4.61 -0.85
N VAL A 48 1.50 -3.67 -0.13
CA VAL A 48 2.87 -3.24 -0.34
C VAL A 48 3.56 -3.20 1.01
N MET A 49 4.79 -3.72 1.07
CA MET A 49 5.58 -3.69 2.28
C MET A 49 6.21 -2.30 2.43
N LEU A 50 5.90 -1.62 3.52
CA LEU A 50 6.47 -0.31 3.82
C LEU A 50 7.30 -0.37 5.10
N PRO A 51 8.41 0.39 5.17
CA PRO A 51 9.22 0.45 6.39
C PRO A 51 8.46 1.17 7.49
N THR A 52 8.72 0.77 8.72
CA THR A 52 8.35 1.52 9.92
C THR A 52 9.44 2.58 10.18
N ASP A 53 9.22 3.47 11.16
CA ASP A 53 10.26 4.42 11.58
C ASP A 53 11.54 3.69 11.97
N LYS A 54 11.41 2.62 12.75
CA LYS A 54 12.52 1.77 13.13
C LYS A 54 13.19 1.14 11.92
N GLY A 55 12.40 0.66 10.96
CA GLY A 55 12.91 0.05 9.74
C GLY A 55 13.69 1.03 8.87
N LYS A 56 13.17 2.26 8.72
CA LYS A 56 13.85 3.29 7.93
C LYS A 56 15.24 3.58 8.49
N GLU A 57 15.35 3.71 9.81
CA GLU A 57 16.62 3.99 10.48
C GLU A 57 17.60 2.82 10.37
N ILE A 58 17.15 1.61 10.75
CA ILE A 58 18.01 0.42 10.80
C ILE A 58 18.45 -0.03 9.41
N LEU A 59 17.54 0.02 8.44
CA LEU A 59 17.83 -0.41 7.06
C LEU A 59 18.51 0.69 6.25
N ARG A 60 18.72 1.89 6.82
CA ARG A 60 19.35 3.03 6.17
C ARG A 60 18.71 3.36 4.83
N LEU A 61 17.38 3.45 4.84
CA LEU A 61 16.63 3.76 3.62
C LEU A 61 16.79 5.21 3.23
N ARG A 62 16.64 5.50 1.92
CA ARG A 62 16.79 6.84 1.37
C ARG A 62 15.78 7.83 1.98
N GLU A 63 16.15 9.10 1.98
CA GLU A 63 15.23 10.17 2.31
C GLU A 63 14.02 10.15 1.36
N GLY A 64 12.88 10.56 1.86
CA GLY A 64 11.64 10.58 1.08
C GLY A 64 10.92 9.25 0.95
N ARG A 65 11.52 8.15 1.42
CA ARG A 65 10.82 6.85 1.46
C ARG A 65 9.62 6.94 2.39
N LEU A 66 8.43 6.49 1.93
CA LEU A 66 7.25 6.46 2.78
C LEU A 66 7.44 5.51 3.96
N ILE A 67 6.95 5.94 5.11
CA ILE A 67 6.98 5.17 6.34
C ILE A 67 5.55 4.76 6.66
N HIS A 68 5.33 3.49 7.00
CA HIS A 68 4.02 3.00 7.44
C HIS A 68 3.85 3.35 8.92
N GLY A 69 3.22 4.49 9.17
CA GLY A 69 2.96 4.95 10.52
C GLY A 69 2.09 6.19 10.51
N GLY A 70 1.47 6.48 11.64
CA GLY A 70 0.61 7.64 11.79
C GLY A 70 -0.66 7.58 10.97
N LYS A 71 -1.36 8.71 10.91
CA LYS A 71 -2.61 8.83 10.16
C LYS A 71 -2.33 9.33 8.74
N HIS A 72 -2.94 8.69 7.75
CA HIS A 72 -2.86 9.10 6.34
C HIS A 72 -4.27 9.38 5.78
N ALA A 73 -5.00 10.24 6.47
CA ALA A 73 -6.38 10.57 6.11
C ALA A 73 -6.50 11.16 4.71
N ARG A 74 -5.53 11.95 4.30
CA ARG A 74 -5.51 12.55 2.96
C ARG A 74 -5.39 11.47 1.87
N TYR A 75 -4.53 10.50 2.09
CA TYR A 75 -4.40 9.35 1.19
C TYR A 75 -5.71 8.57 1.11
N ASN A 76 -6.30 8.28 2.27
CA ASN A 76 -7.55 7.51 2.31
C ASN A 76 -8.68 8.22 1.56
N ARG A 77 -8.77 9.56 1.69
CA ARG A 77 -9.76 10.36 0.98
C ARG A 77 -9.52 10.36 -0.52
N TYR A 78 -8.26 10.51 -0.92
CA TYR A 78 -7.88 10.46 -2.34
C TYR A 78 -8.29 9.13 -2.97
N VAL A 79 -7.98 8.01 -2.31
CA VAL A 79 -8.33 6.69 -2.82
C VAL A 79 -9.85 6.57 -2.96
N GLY A 80 -10.61 7.00 -1.95
CA GLY A 80 -12.08 6.96 -2.00
C GLY A 80 -12.64 7.77 -3.16
N ASN A 81 -12.09 8.95 -3.42
CA ASN A 81 -12.53 9.81 -4.52
C ASN A 81 -12.26 9.17 -5.88
N ILE A 82 -11.10 8.53 -6.06
CA ILE A 82 -10.78 7.84 -7.30
C ILE A 82 -11.67 6.61 -7.49
N LEU A 83 -11.94 5.86 -6.42
CA LEU A 83 -12.87 4.71 -6.49
C LEU A 83 -14.25 5.13 -6.97
N ASN A 84 -14.69 6.35 -6.66
CA ASN A 84 -15.99 6.85 -7.10
C ASN A 84 -16.11 7.03 -8.62
N VAL A 85 -14.99 7.21 -9.32
CA VAL A 85 -15.00 7.43 -10.77
C VAL A 85 -14.55 6.22 -11.57
N ILE A 86 -14.10 5.16 -10.92
CA ILE A 86 -13.72 3.91 -11.59
C ILE A 86 -14.98 3.15 -12.00
N THR A 87 -15.04 2.73 -13.26
CA THR A 87 -16.19 2.03 -13.82
C THR A 87 -15.88 0.61 -14.32
N THR A 88 -14.60 0.28 -14.51
CA THR A 88 -14.19 -1.05 -15.00
C THR A 88 -13.18 -1.70 -14.07
N GLU A 89 -13.10 -3.03 -14.15
CA GLU A 89 -12.12 -3.79 -13.37
C GLU A 89 -10.70 -3.47 -13.81
N GLU A 90 -10.47 -3.22 -15.09
CA GLU A 90 -9.17 -2.83 -15.63
C GLU A 90 -8.70 -1.51 -15.03
N GLU A 91 -9.61 -0.54 -14.90
CA GLU A 91 -9.31 0.74 -14.26
C GLU A 91 -8.93 0.53 -12.79
N LEU A 92 -9.64 -0.35 -12.09
CA LEU A 92 -9.34 -0.65 -10.68
C LEU A 92 -7.94 -1.29 -10.56
N CYS A 93 -7.62 -2.25 -11.43
CA CYS A 93 -6.30 -2.88 -11.43
C CYS A 93 -5.18 -1.88 -11.75
N ALA A 94 -5.41 -1.01 -12.74
CA ALA A 94 -4.45 0.03 -13.11
C ALA A 94 -4.23 1.00 -11.94
N PHE A 95 -5.28 1.35 -11.22
CA PHE A 95 -5.19 2.24 -10.07
C PHE A 95 -4.41 1.60 -8.92
N THR A 96 -4.67 0.32 -8.61
CA THR A 96 -3.93 -0.37 -7.55
C THR A 96 -2.45 -0.50 -7.90
N ASP A 97 -2.13 -0.78 -9.16
CA ASP A 97 -0.73 -0.82 -9.62
C ASP A 97 -0.06 0.54 -9.46
N PHE A 98 -0.76 1.61 -9.85
CA PHE A 98 -0.27 2.98 -9.68
C PHE A 98 0.01 3.30 -8.20
N LEU A 99 -0.90 2.91 -7.31
CA LEU A 99 -0.74 3.14 -5.87
C LEU A 99 0.46 2.36 -5.31
N LYS A 100 0.65 1.12 -5.73
CA LYS A 100 1.78 0.31 -5.28
C LYS A 100 3.11 0.92 -5.70
N VAL A 101 3.21 1.34 -6.95
CA VAL A 101 4.41 2.02 -7.47
C VAL A 101 4.65 3.32 -6.71
N GLY A 102 3.58 4.11 -6.51
CA GLY A 102 3.64 5.37 -5.77
C GLY A 102 4.14 5.17 -4.36
N CYS A 103 3.55 4.23 -3.63
CA CYS A 103 3.95 3.97 -2.24
C CYS A 103 5.40 3.50 -2.13
N ARG A 104 5.88 2.72 -3.09
CA ARG A 104 7.20 2.12 -3.03
C ARG A 104 8.31 3.00 -3.61
N TYR A 105 8.06 3.63 -4.76
CA TYR A 105 9.11 4.29 -5.53
C TYR A 105 8.85 5.77 -5.82
N ARG A 106 7.60 6.20 -5.84
CA ARG A 106 7.24 7.55 -6.29
C ARG A 106 6.25 8.21 -5.32
N PRO A 107 6.62 8.38 -4.05
CA PRO A 107 5.71 8.94 -3.04
C PRO A 107 5.22 10.36 -3.39
N GLN A 108 5.96 11.08 -4.21
CA GLN A 108 5.56 12.42 -4.68
C GLN A 108 4.34 12.37 -5.61
N ASP A 109 4.00 11.21 -6.18
CA ASP A 109 2.88 11.07 -7.11
C ASP A 109 1.56 10.79 -6.38
N ILE A 110 1.61 10.56 -5.07
CA ILE A 110 0.41 10.27 -4.27
C ILE A 110 0.33 11.20 -3.05
N PRO A 111 -0.88 11.61 -2.63
CA PRO A 111 -1.04 12.39 -1.41
C PRO A 111 -1.00 11.45 -0.20
N TRP A 112 0.06 11.52 0.61
CA TRP A 112 0.21 10.62 1.76
C TRP A 112 -0.31 11.24 3.05
N HIS A 113 0.07 12.50 3.31
CA HIS A 113 -0.35 13.21 4.52
C HIS A 113 -1.28 14.37 4.23
#